data_37f173452d10ec2a381c14b88467f202
#
_entry.id   37f173452d10ec2a381c14b88467f202
#
_cell.length_a   1.000
_cell.length_b   1.000
_cell.length_c   1.000
_cell.angle_alpha   90.00
_cell.angle_beta   90.00
_cell.angle_gamma   90.00
#
_symmetry.space_group_name_H-M   'P 1'
#
loop_
_entity.id
_entity.type
_entity.pdbx_description
1 polymer ?
#
loop_
_entity_poly.entity_id
_entity_poly.type
_entity_poly.pdbx_seq_one_letter_code
_entity_poly.pdbx_strand_id
1 'polypeptide(L)'
;DNPAAGIGAGAYKVAVNEPGVRHVFERHANYWDAANGAHADQVEIIVINDNTARTAALQSGQIHMMNRVDPKIVELLKGAPGITIEHAPGRGHYVFIMHVDKPPFDNNDLRMALKLAIKRDEMVEKILGGLGSKGNDFPINAAYPMFDETIPQREYDAALAAEHYAKSGHDGSPIILRAAPGAFPGAVDAANLFAASANAAGIPLQVKLEPDDGYWSNVWNVEPFCASYWGGRPVQDQMYSTAYLSTADWNDTKFKNAKFDELLIAARAELDEGKRKGMYSEMANILRDEGGLILPMFNDWVEARREEVAGWTPDPNGELMNGKALIKCWLA
;
A
#
# COMPACT_ATOMS: atom_id res chain seq x y z
N ASP A 1 25.26 -7.10 -9.77
CA ASP A 1 25.78 -5.84 -9.23
C ASP A 1 25.63 -5.87 -7.72
N ASN A 2 26.68 -5.57 -6.99
CA ASN A 2 26.68 -5.60 -5.53
C ASN A 2 26.53 -4.18 -4.98
N PRO A 3 25.37 -3.80 -4.40
CA PRO A 3 25.18 -2.47 -3.81
C PRO A 3 26.23 -2.13 -2.73
N ALA A 4 26.75 -3.14 -2.04
CA ALA A 4 27.79 -2.97 -1.03
C ALA A 4 29.17 -2.54 -1.61
N ALA A 5 29.39 -2.68 -2.91
CA ALA A 5 30.59 -2.19 -3.56
C ALA A 5 30.61 -0.67 -3.73
N GLY A 6 29.51 0.03 -3.43
CA GLY A 6 29.40 1.50 -3.52
C GLY A 6 29.53 2.06 -4.93
N ILE A 7 29.33 1.22 -5.95
CA ILE A 7 29.38 1.64 -7.35
C ILE A 7 28.02 2.14 -7.78
N GLY A 8 27.87 3.43 -8.04
CA GLY A 8 26.62 4.04 -8.43
C GLY A 8 26.80 5.51 -8.81
N ALA A 9 25.74 6.07 -9.41
CA ALA A 9 25.69 7.49 -9.82
C ALA A 9 24.83 8.34 -8.87
N GLY A 10 24.47 7.83 -7.69
CA GLY A 10 23.61 8.49 -6.72
C GLY A 10 24.25 9.68 -6.01
N ALA A 11 23.41 10.47 -5.35
CA ALA A 11 23.80 11.66 -4.62
C ALA A 11 24.69 11.36 -3.40
N TYR A 12 24.57 10.16 -2.85
CA TYR A 12 25.26 9.71 -1.64
C TYR A 12 25.93 8.37 -1.85
N LYS A 13 26.99 8.13 -1.09
CA LYS A 13 27.70 6.86 -0.97
C LYS A 13 27.38 6.23 0.38
N VAL A 14 27.23 4.92 0.44
CA VAL A 14 27.03 4.20 1.68
C VAL A 14 28.34 4.17 2.47
N ALA A 15 28.32 4.76 3.67
CA ALA A 15 29.45 4.73 4.62
C ALA A 15 29.25 3.62 5.67
N VAL A 16 28.00 3.45 6.17
CA VAL A 16 27.66 2.40 7.13
C VAL A 16 26.38 1.71 6.64
N ASN A 17 26.35 0.39 6.70
CA ASN A 17 25.19 -0.43 6.37
C ASN A 17 24.97 -1.48 7.46
N GLU A 18 24.08 -1.17 8.40
CA GLU A 18 23.65 -2.04 9.52
C GLU A 18 22.16 -2.38 9.33
N PRO A 19 21.82 -3.42 8.57
CA PRO A 19 20.43 -3.79 8.27
C PRO A 19 19.60 -3.97 9.55
N GLY A 20 18.41 -3.33 9.58
CA GLY A 20 17.52 -3.36 10.75
C GLY A 20 17.92 -2.42 11.89
N VAL A 21 19.02 -1.70 11.78
CA VAL A 21 19.53 -0.76 12.80
C VAL A 21 19.65 0.64 12.21
N ARG A 22 20.61 0.84 11.28
CA ARG A 22 20.85 2.15 10.67
C ARG A 22 21.65 2.06 9.37
N HIS A 23 21.55 3.11 8.57
CA HIS A 23 22.35 3.31 7.37
C HIS A 23 22.89 4.73 7.36
N VAL A 24 24.21 4.90 7.16
CA VAL A 24 24.83 6.21 7.06
C VAL A 24 25.34 6.40 5.63
N PHE A 25 25.08 7.59 5.11
CA PHE A 25 25.42 7.97 3.76
C PHE A 25 26.20 9.27 3.76
N GLU A 26 27.28 9.34 2.99
CA GLU A 26 28.10 10.53 2.79
C GLU A 26 27.88 11.13 1.40
N ARG A 27 27.88 12.44 1.29
CA ARG A 27 27.70 13.13 0.01
C ARG A 27 28.73 12.68 -1.03
N HIS A 28 28.24 12.36 -2.22
CA HIS A 28 29.11 12.03 -3.34
C HIS A 28 29.66 13.31 -3.98
N ALA A 29 30.96 13.59 -3.78
CA ALA A 29 31.59 14.83 -4.23
C ALA A 29 31.44 15.11 -5.75
N ASN A 30 31.32 14.07 -6.57
CA ASN A 30 31.15 14.17 -8.02
C ASN A 30 29.73 13.82 -8.47
N TYR A 31 28.73 14.10 -7.64
CA TYR A 31 27.33 13.88 -8.04
C TYR A 31 26.98 14.78 -9.24
N TRP A 32 26.43 14.19 -10.28
CA TRP A 32 26.18 14.87 -11.56
C TRP A 32 25.14 16.00 -11.47
N ASP A 33 24.22 15.94 -10.50
CA ASP A 33 23.15 16.92 -10.27
C ASP A 33 23.32 17.64 -8.92
N ALA A 34 24.56 17.93 -8.53
CA ALA A 34 24.88 18.54 -7.24
C ALA A 34 24.27 19.95 -7.06
N ALA A 35 23.94 20.63 -8.16
CA ALA A 35 23.24 21.93 -8.12
C ALA A 35 21.80 21.83 -7.62
N ASN A 36 21.15 20.67 -7.77
CA ASN A 36 19.73 20.46 -7.46
C ASN A 36 19.48 19.43 -6.35
N GLY A 37 20.51 18.96 -5.66
CA GLY A 37 20.36 17.94 -4.62
C GLY A 37 21.65 17.61 -3.87
N ALA A 38 21.59 16.68 -2.93
CA ALA A 38 22.67 16.29 -2.03
C ALA A 38 23.14 17.48 -1.14
N HIS A 39 22.19 18.13 -0.52
CA HIS A 39 22.46 19.36 0.25
C HIS A 39 23.17 19.07 1.59
N ALA A 40 22.90 17.94 2.23
CA ALA A 40 23.56 17.54 3.47
C ALA A 40 24.92 16.85 3.18
N ASP A 41 25.91 17.06 4.03
CA ASP A 41 27.21 16.35 3.93
C ASP A 41 27.07 14.88 4.29
N GLN A 42 26.19 14.59 5.26
CA GLN A 42 25.88 13.24 5.72
C GLN A 42 24.37 13.09 5.98
N VAL A 43 23.86 11.92 5.69
CA VAL A 43 22.48 11.52 5.98
C VAL A 43 22.49 10.19 6.72
N GLU A 44 21.69 10.10 7.77
CA GLU A 44 21.49 8.86 8.52
C GLU A 44 20.02 8.42 8.45
N ILE A 45 19.78 7.15 8.13
CA ILE A 45 18.48 6.50 8.25
C ILE A 45 18.54 5.59 9.47
N ILE A 46 17.68 5.85 10.45
CA ILE A 46 17.57 5.05 11.69
C ILE A 46 16.31 4.21 11.59
N VAL A 47 16.43 2.90 11.83
CA VAL A 47 15.30 1.98 11.87
C VAL A 47 14.71 1.95 13.28
N ILE A 48 13.50 2.47 13.44
CA ILE A 48 12.78 2.46 14.72
C ILE A 48 11.39 1.88 14.45
N ASN A 49 11.13 0.66 14.94
CA ASN A 49 9.88 -0.05 14.67
C ASN A 49 8.71 0.41 15.56
N ASP A 50 8.99 0.85 16.78
CA ASP A 50 7.97 1.34 17.72
C ASP A 50 7.53 2.76 17.39
N ASN A 51 6.22 2.99 17.17
CA ASN A 51 5.67 4.29 16.81
C ASN A 51 5.83 5.35 17.90
N THR A 52 5.81 4.97 19.17
CA THR A 52 6.01 5.90 20.29
C THR A 52 7.45 6.39 20.34
N ALA A 53 8.41 5.46 20.19
CA ALA A 53 9.84 5.79 20.13
C ALA A 53 10.17 6.67 18.91
N ARG A 54 9.57 6.41 17.74
CA ARG A 54 9.74 7.24 16.52
C ARG A 54 9.25 8.67 16.75
N THR A 55 8.07 8.80 17.36
CA THR A 55 7.48 10.09 17.68
C THR A 55 8.37 10.87 18.67
N ALA A 56 8.85 10.21 19.72
CA ALA A 56 9.76 10.81 20.69
C ALA A 56 11.10 11.25 20.06
N ALA A 57 11.64 10.45 19.14
CA ALA A 57 12.87 10.79 18.40
C ALA A 57 12.68 12.05 17.53
N LEU A 58 11.53 12.23 16.87
CA LEU A 58 11.22 13.43 16.12
C LEU A 58 11.05 14.66 17.03
N GLN A 59 10.29 14.51 18.10
CA GLN A 59 10.02 15.60 19.06
C GLN A 59 11.29 16.07 19.77
N SER A 60 12.19 15.16 20.10
CA SER A 60 13.49 15.50 20.73
C SER A 60 14.53 16.06 19.78
N GLY A 61 14.29 15.99 18.45
CA GLY A 61 15.27 16.41 17.44
C GLY A 61 16.35 15.35 17.17
N GLN A 62 16.19 14.12 17.67
CA GLN A 62 17.09 13.02 17.32
C GLN A 62 16.98 12.66 15.83
N ILE A 63 15.79 12.81 15.25
CA ILE A 63 15.55 12.69 13.81
C ILE A 63 14.85 13.95 13.29
N HIS A 64 15.09 14.28 12.02
CA HIS A 64 14.52 15.46 11.36
C HIS A 64 13.28 15.15 10.54
N MET A 65 13.13 13.91 10.12
CA MET A 65 12.00 13.45 9.28
C MET A 65 11.53 12.08 9.76
N MET A 66 10.24 11.85 9.70
CA MET A 66 9.60 10.58 10.04
C MET A 66 8.57 10.22 8.97
N ASN A 67 8.70 9.04 8.37
CA ASN A 67 7.71 8.48 7.46
C ASN A 67 6.60 7.75 8.22
N ARG A 68 5.49 7.44 7.57
CA ARG A 68 4.39 6.59 8.09
C ARG A 68 3.91 7.01 9.47
N VAL A 69 3.53 8.28 9.60
CA VAL A 69 2.92 8.76 10.84
C VAL A 69 1.62 7.98 11.07
N ASP A 70 1.47 7.44 12.28
CA ASP A 70 0.22 6.77 12.67
C ASP A 70 -0.94 7.79 12.59
N PRO A 71 -2.00 7.53 11.83
CA PRO A 71 -3.15 8.42 11.74
C PRO A 71 -3.72 8.86 13.10
N LYS A 72 -3.64 7.99 14.11
CA LYS A 72 -4.15 8.25 15.46
C LYS A 72 -3.43 9.39 16.19
N ILE A 73 -2.19 9.70 15.81
CA ILE A 73 -1.37 10.74 16.47
C ILE A 73 -1.17 12.00 15.61
N VAL A 74 -1.72 12.04 14.41
CA VAL A 74 -1.55 13.18 13.49
C VAL A 74 -1.99 14.49 14.13
N GLU A 75 -3.17 14.53 14.74
CA GLU A 75 -3.68 15.75 15.40
C GLU A 75 -2.81 16.17 16.61
N LEU A 76 -2.25 15.21 17.35
CA LEU A 76 -1.30 15.50 18.42
C LEU A 76 -0.02 16.16 17.86
N LEU A 77 0.52 15.61 16.79
CA LEU A 77 1.76 16.12 16.18
C LEU A 77 1.57 17.47 15.49
N LYS A 78 0.40 17.74 14.89
CA LYS A 78 0.07 19.07 14.34
C LYS A 78 0.11 20.18 15.41
N GLY A 79 -0.19 19.83 16.65
CA GLY A 79 -0.10 20.76 17.79
C GLY A 79 1.29 20.85 18.43
N ALA A 80 2.25 20.06 18.03
CA ALA A 80 3.58 20.01 18.62
C ALA A 80 4.50 21.12 18.05
N PRO A 81 5.16 21.94 18.90
CA PRO A 81 6.06 22.99 18.43
C PRO A 81 7.20 22.44 17.57
N GLY A 82 7.53 23.13 16.49
CA GLY A 82 8.67 22.79 15.62
C GLY A 82 8.45 21.58 14.74
N ILE A 83 7.20 21.07 14.61
CA ILE A 83 6.86 19.93 13.76
C ILE A 83 5.83 20.33 12.71
N THR A 84 6.07 19.91 11.48
CA THR A 84 5.14 20.03 10.35
C THR A 84 4.70 18.64 9.93
N ILE A 85 3.38 18.44 9.77
CA ILE A 85 2.82 17.24 9.14
C ILE A 85 2.71 17.50 7.64
N GLU A 86 3.28 16.60 6.88
CA GLU A 86 3.18 16.56 5.43
C GLU A 86 2.16 15.48 5.02
N HIS A 87 1.35 15.80 4.03
CA HIS A 87 0.27 14.94 3.58
C HIS A 87 0.14 14.99 2.06
N ALA A 88 0.09 13.82 1.43
CA ALA A 88 -0.16 13.69 0.00
C ALA A 88 -1.19 12.58 -0.25
N PRO A 89 -2.25 12.85 -1.05
CA PRO A 89 -3.12 11.78 -1.55
C PRO A 89 -2.30 10.71 -2.25
N GLY A 90 -2.34 9.49 -1.71
CA GLY A 90 -1.43 8.42 -2.12
C GLY A 90 -2.03 7.48 -3.17
N ARG A 91 -1.15 6.77 -3.87
CA ARG A 91 -1.47 5.60 -4.70
C ARG A 91 -1.20 4.29 -3.96
N GLY A 92 -0.65 4.37 -2.75
CA GLY A 92 -0.49 3.24 -1.86
C GLY A 92 -1.85 2.73 -1.39
N HIS A 93 -1.97 1.43 -1.15
CA HIS A 93 -3.23 0.84 -0.74
C HIS A 93 -3.03 -0.37 0.15
N TYR A 94 -3.96 -0.52 1.08
CA TYR A 94 -4.04 -1.66 1.99
C TYR A 94 -5.08 -2.65 1.51
N VAL A 95 -4.74 -3.94 1.61
CA VAL A 95 -5.51 -4.99 0.95
C VAL A 95 -5.65 -6.22 1.84
N PHE A 96 -6.68 -7.02 1.54
CA PHE A 96 -6.78 -8.41 1.93
C PHE A 96 -6.77 -9.25 0.65
N ILE A 97 -5.77 -10.10 0.51
CA ILE A 97 -5.52 -10.87 -0.70
C ILE A 97 -6.01 -12.31 -0.53
N MET A 98 -6.69 -12.83 -1.54
CA MET A 98 -7.15 -14.22 -1.65
C MET A 98 -6.45 -14.90 -2.80
N HIS A 99 -5.88 -16.09 -2.59
CA HIS A 99 -5.32 -16.92 -3.66
C HIS A 99 -6.46 -17.55 -4.46
N VAL A 100 -6.70 -17.05 -5.68
CA VAL A 100 -7.82 -17.52 -6.51
C VAL A 100 -7.64 -18.93 -7.08
N ASP A 101 -6.48 -19.52 -6.92
CA ASP A 101 -6.14 -20.88 -7.35
C ASP A 101 -6.25 -21.92 -6.24
N LYS A 102 -6.70 -21.53 -5.04
CA LYS A 102 -6.83 -22.43 -3.87
C LYS A 102 -8.22 -22.38 -3.26
N PRO A 103 -8.79 -23.55 -2.88
CA PRO A 103 -10.00 -23.58 -2.07
C PRO A 103 -9.82 -22.84 -0.73
N PRO A 104 -10.86 -22.17 -0.23
CA PRO A 104 -12.18 -22.00 -0.85
C PRO A 104 -12.23 -20.80 -1.81
N PHE A 105 -11.11 -20.09 -2.03
CA PHE A 105 -11.07 -18.84 -2.79
C PHE A 105 -10.99 -19.03 -4.32
N ASP A 106 -10.94 -20.25 -4.82
CA ASP A 106 -11.16 -20.58 -6.24
C ASP A 106 -12.62 -20.34 -6.68
N ASN A 107 -13.55 -20.28 -5.72
CA ASN A 107 -14.94 -19.95 -5.94
C ASN A 107 -15.17 -18.42 -5.99
N ASN A 108 -15.64 -17.90 -7.12
CA ASN A 108 -15.84 -16.45 -7.29
C ASN A 108 -17.01 -15.90 -6.46
N ASP A 109 -18.07 -16.69 -6.23
CA ASP A 109 -19.17 -16.25 -5.36
C ASP A 109 -18.69 -16.04 -3.92
N LEU A 110 -17.79 -16.88 -3.41
CA LEU A 110 -17.20 -16.66 -2.09
C LEU A 110 -16.36 -15.38 -2.03
N ARG A 111 -15.53 -15.15 -3.06
CA ARG A 111 -14.75 -13.91 -3.14
C ARG A 111 -15.65 -12.68 -3.22
N MET A 112 -16.73 -12.74 -4.01
CA MET A 112 -17.71 -11.66 -4.13
C MET A 112 -18.44 -11.41 -2.81
N ALA A 113 -18.83 -12.47 -2.09
CA ALA A 113 -19.43 -12.36 -0.77
C ALA A 113 -18.53 -11.55 0.19
N LEU A 114 -17.23 -11.88 0.23
CA LEU A 114 -16.26 -11.19 1.07
C LEU A 114 -16.06 -9.72 0.63
N LYS A 115 -15.99 -9.44 -0.68
CA LYS A 115 -15.87 -8.08 -1.23
C LYS A 115 -17.07 -7.18 -0.88
N LEU A 116 -18.27 -7.75 -0.83
CA LEU A 116 -19.51 -7.05 -0.47
C LEU A 116 -19.68 -6.90 1.05
N ALA A 117 -19.04 -7.75 1.84
CA ALA A 117 -19.17 -7.77 3.30
C ALA A 117 -18.25 -6.76 4.01
N ILE A 118 -17.42 -6.00 3.29
CA ILE A 118 -16.48 -5.04 3.88
C ILE A 118 -17.00 -3.60 3.82
N LYS A 119 -17.01 -2.91 4.98
CA LYS A 119 -17.44 -1.51 5.11
C LYS A 119 -16.27 -0.56 4.83
N ARG A 120 -16.13 -0.13 3.59
CA ARG A 120 -14.99 0.70 3.13
C ARG A 120 -14.95 2.08 3.77
N ASP A 121 -16.10 2.72 4.00
CA ASP A 121 -16.17 4.00 4.71
C ASP A 121 -15.63 3.89 6.13
N GLU A 122 -16.02 2.83 6.85
CA GLU A 122 -15.55 2.55 8.20
C GLU A 122 -14.02 2.28 8.24
N MET A 123 -13.49 1.64 7.19
CA MET A 123 -12.04 1.43 7.06
C MET A 123 -11.28 2.76 6.90
N VAL A 124 -11.74 3.64 6.02
CA VAL A 124 -11.13 4.97 5.83
C VAL A 124 -11.22 5.81 7.11
N GLU A 125 -12.37 5.81 7.76
CA GLU A 125 -12.60 6.61 8.97
C GLU A 125 -11.79 6.10 10.16
N LYS A 126 -11.90 4.79 10.48
CA LYS A 126 -11.35 4.24 11.72
C LYS A 126 -9.89 3.83 11.63
N ILE A 127 -9.44 3.39 10.45
CA ILE A 127 -8.06 2.92 10.27
C ILE A 127 -7.18 4.06 9.79
N LEU A 128 -7.66 4.86 8.82
CA LEU A 128 -6.87 5.94 8.24
C LEU A 128 -7.16 7.31 8.88
N GLY A 129 -8.11 7.42 9.83
CA GLY A 129 -8.49 8.71 10.41
C GLY A 129 -8.98 9.72 9.37
N GLY A 130 -9.57 9.27 8.26
CA GLY A 130 -9.97 10.08 7.13
C GLY A 130 -8.83 10.46 6.17
N LEU A 131 -7.60 9.99 6.42
CA LEU A 131 -6.41 10.28 5.59
C LEU A 131 -6.24 9.21 4.50
N GLY A 132 -7.17 9.20 3.57
CA GLY A 132 -7.21 8.24 2.49
C GLY A 132 -8.53 8.29 1.71
N SER A 133 -8.70 7.33 0.80
CA SER A 133 -9.92 7.21 -0.01
C SER A 133 -10.40 5.76 -0.07
N LYS A 134 -11.69 5.57 -0.40
CA LYS A 134 -12.27 4.24 -0.57
C LYS A 134 -11.61 3.49 -1.73
N GLY A 135 -11.34 2.22 -1.52
CA GLY A 135 -10.97 1.29 -2.56
C GLY A 135 -12.19 0.71 -3.28
N ASN A 136 -11.96 0.04 -4.41
CA ASN A 136 -13.01 -0.57 -5.23
C ASN A 136 -12.57 -1.92 -5.82
N ASP A 137 -11.74 -2.67 -5.09
CA ASP A 137 -11.20 -3.98 -5.43
C ASP A 137 -10.38 -4.03 -6.74
N PHE A 138 -9.77 -2.89 -7.08
CA PHE A 138 -8.70 -2.78 -8.09
C PHE A 138 -7.71 -1.67 -7.68
N PRO A 139 -6.43 -1.74 -8.08
CA PRO A 139 -5.35 -0.97 -7.47
C PRO A 139 -5.14 0.44 -8.03
N ILE A 140 -6.13 0.99 -8.72
CA ILE A 140 -6.04 2.28 -9.40
C ILE A 140 -7.08 3.23 -8.80
N ASN A 141 -6.64 4.41 -8.38
CA ASN A 141 -7.49 5.49 -7.88
C ASN A 141 -7.32 6.77 -8.70
N ALA A 142 -8.04 7.83 -8.32
CA ALA A 142 -8.04 9.11 -9.03
C ALA A 142 -6.67 9.80 -9.13
N ALA A 143 -5.67 9.38 -8.33
CA ALA A 143 -4.31 9.89 -8.43
C ALA A 143 -3.53 9.32 -9.64
N TYR A 144 -4.03 8.24 -10.26
CA TYR A 144 -3.42 7.68 -11.46
C TYR A 144 -3.86 8.40 -12.74
N PRO A 145 -2.95 8.57 -13.71
CA PRO A 145 -3.35 8.96 -15.06
C PRO A 145 -4.35 7.96 -15.67
N MET A 146 -5.30 8.45 -16.44
CA MET A 146 -6.32 7.64 -17.13
C MET A 146 -7.24 6.84 -16.19
N PHE A 147 -7.37 7.26 -14.92
CA PHE A 147 -8.37 6.68 -14.03
C PHE A 147 -9.78 6.81 -14.64
N ASP A 148 -10.58 5.76 -14.51
CA ASP A 148 -11.97 5.77 -14.98
C ASP A 148 -12.92 5.93 -13.78
N GLU A 149 -13.42 7.14 -13.62
CA GLU A 149 -14.37 7.51 -12.57
C GLU A 149 -15.78 6.95 -12.78
N THR A 150 -16.06 6.39 -13.97
CA THR A 150 -17.38 5.82 -14.28
C THR A 150 -17.56 4.40 -13.76
N ILE A 151 -16.50 3.74 -13.29
CA ILE A 151 -16.59 2.40 -12.69
C ILE A 151 -17.37 2.51 -11.37
N PRO A 152 -18.53 1.85 -11.24
CA PRO A 152 -19.37 1.98 -10.05
C PRO A 152 -18.63 1.55 -8.79
N GLN A 153 -18.73 2.36 -7.73
CA GLN A 153 -18.19 2.01 -6.43
C GLN A 153 -18.90 0.78 -5.87
N ARG A 154 -18.14 -0.23 -5.42
CA ARG A 154 -18.71 -1.35 -4.68
C ARG A 154 -18.93 -0.92 -3.23
N GLU A 155 -20.19 -0.85 -2.85
CA GLU A 155 -20.58 -0.52 -1.49
C GLU A 155 -20.77 -1.79 -0.64
N TYR A 156 -20.84 -1.62 0.68
CA TYR A 156 -21.22 -2.68 1.59
C TYR A 156 -22.68 -3.09 1.37
N ASP A 157 -22.92 -4.38 1.15
CA ASP A 157 -24.25 -4.93 1.03
C ASP A 157 -24.30 -6.31 1.69
N ALA A 158 -24.80 -6.34 2.93
CA ALA A 158 -24.88 -7.57 3.72
C ALA A 158 -25.85 -8.61 3.12
N ALA A 159 -26.93 -8.16 2.48
CA ALA A 159 -27.93 -9.07 1.90
C ALA A 159 -27.36 -9.74 0.64
N LEU A 160 -26.75 -8.97 -0.26
CA LEU A 160 -26.10 -9.49 -1.45
C LEU A 160 -24.87 -10.33 -1.10
N ALA A 161 -24.12 -9.95 -0.05
CA ALA A 161 -23.02 -10.77 0.46
C ALA A 161 -23.47 -12.14 0.94
N ALA A 162 -24.58 -12.21 1.70
CA ALA A 162 -25.17 -13.47 2.16
C ALA A 162 -25.69 -14.32 0.98
N GLU A 163 -26.27 -13.71 -0.05
CA GLU A 163 -26.71 -14.38 -1.27
C GLU A 163 -25.53 -15.04 -2.00
N HIS A 164 -24.45 -14.31 -2.23
CA HIS A 164 -23.23 -14.84 -2.85
C HIS A 164 -22.58 -15.92 -1.98
N TYR A 165 -22.57 -15.74 -0.65
CA TYR A 165 -22.08 -16.76 0.27
C TYR A 165 -22.86 -18.07 0.16
N ALA A 166 -24.19 -17.99 0.12
CA ALA A 166 -25.03 -19.17 -0.08
C ALA A 166 -24.79 -19.84 -1.44
N LYS A 167 -24.64 -19.04 -2.52
CA LYS A 167 -24.34 -19.56 -3.87
C LYS A 167 -22.97 -20.24 -3.95
N SER A 168 -22.02 -19.82 -3.14
CA SER A 168 -20.67 -20.41 -3.11
C SER A 168 -20.68 -21.88 -2.68
N GLY A 169 -21.71 -22.32 -1.97
CA GLY A 169 -21.79 -23.65 -1.41
C GLY A 169 -20.76 -23.93 -0.32
N HIS A 170 -20.19 -22.89 0.29
CA HIS A 170 -19.23 -23.04 1.38
C HIS A 170 -19.86 -23.77 2.57
N ASP A 171 -19.12 -24.68 3.19
CA ASP A 171 -19.63 -25.63 4.21
C ASP A 171 -19.84 -24.99 5.59
N GLY A 172 -19.63 -23.69 5.76
CA GLY A 172 -19.74 -22.98 7.02
C GLY A 172 -18.51 -23.10 7.93
N SER A 173 -17.44 -23.74 7.48
CA SER A 173 -16.17 -23.76 8.21
C SER A 173 -15.56 -22.36 8.35
N PRO A 174 -14.74 -22.09 9.38
CA PRO A 174 -14.12 -20.79 9.54
C PRO A 174 -13.22 -20.38 8.36
N ILE A 175 -13.46 -19.20 7.81
CA ILE A 175 -12.60 -18.57 6.82
C ILE A 175 -11.53 -17.77 7.57
N ILE A 176 -10.26 -18.12 7.41
CA ILE A 176 -9.18 -17.56 8.22
C ILE A 176 -8.47 -16.42 7.46
N LEU A 177 -8.63 -15.18 7.94
CA LEU A 177 -7.86 -14.03 7.52
C LEU A 177 -6.64 -13.85 8.45
N ARG A 178 -5.44 -13.93 7.89
CA ARG A 178 -4.20 -13.73 8.63
C ARG A 178 -3.78 -12.26 8.59
N ALA A 179 -3.41 -11.71 9.75
CA ALA A 179 -2.96 -10.33 9.87
C ALA A 179 -1.84 -10.21 10.90
N ALA A 180 -0.93 -9.28 10.69
CA ALA A 180 0.10 -8.90 11.64
C ALA A 180 0.18 -7.37 11.72
N PRO A 181 0.64 -6.77 12.84
CA PRO A 181 0.82 -5.34 12.96
C PRO A 181 1.71 -4.73 11.86
N GLY A 182 2.75 -5.46 11.45
CA GLY A 182 3.69 -5.05 10.41
C GLY A 182 3.17 -5.21 8.97
N ALA A 183 1.97 -5.76 8.75
CA ALA A 183 1.40 -5.83 7.41
C ALA A 183 1.09 -4.42 6.85
N PHE A 184 0.48 -3.57 7.66
CA PHE A 184 0.32 -2.12 7.43
C PHE A 184 -0.17 -1.47 8.74
N PRO A 185 -0.04 -0.14 8.90
CA PRO A 185 -0.56 0.56 10.08
C PRO A 185 -2.06 0.29 10.28
N GLY A 186 -2.42 -0.30 11.43
CA GLY A 186 -3.81 -0.66 11.73
C GLY A 186 -4.31 -1.98 11.11
N ALA A 187 -3.44 -2.83 10.55
CA ALA A 187 -3.83 -4.06 9.85
C ALA A 187 -4.69 -5.00 10.69
N VAL A 188 -4.36 -5.18 11.96
CA VAL A 188 -5.11 -6.06 12.88
C VAL A 188 -6.48 -5.48 13.18
N ASP A 189 -6.56 -4.17 13.41
CA ASP A 189 -7.84 -3.48 13.63
C ASP A 189 -8.72 -3.55 12.37
N ALA A 190 -8.14 -3.34 11.20
CA ALA A 190 -8.83 -3.46 9.91
C ALA A 190 -9.37 -4.89 9.68
N ALA A 191 -8.58 -5.91 9.97
CA ALA A 191 -9.00 -7.30 9.87
C ALA A 191 -10.16 -7.62 10.83
N ASN A 192 -10.11 -7.10 12.07
CA ASN A 192 -11.19 -7.28 13.05
C ASN A 192 -12.48 -6.54 12.63
N LEU A 193 -12.40 -5.32 12.12
CA LEU A 193 -13.55 -4.59 11.57
C LEU A 193 -14.17 -5.36 10.38
N PHE A 194 -13.34 -5.91 9.50
CA PHE A 194 -13.81 -6.73 8.40
C PHE A 194 -14.49 -8.00 8.90
N ALA A 195 -13.87 -8.73 9.84
CA ALA A 195 -14.48 -9.92 10.41
C ALA A 195 -15.84 -9.61 11.07
N ALA A 196 -15.96 -8.52 11.80
CA ALA A 196 -17.22 -8.11 12.41
C ALA A 196 -18.32 -7.85 11.36
N SER A 197 -18.02 -7.14 10.27
CA SER A 197 -18.99 -6.86 9.21
C SER A 197 -19.34 -8.11 8.39
N ALA A 198 -18.37 -8.99 8.13
CA ALA A 198 -18.60 -10.26 7.43
C ALA A 198 -19.47 -11.23 8.26
N ASN A 199 -19.19 -11.35 9.56
CA ASN A 199 -19.99 -12.18 10.47
C ASN A 199 -21.43 -11.64 10.59
N ALA A 200 -21.62 -10.32 10.57
CA ALA A 200 -22.96 -9.72 10.54
C ALA A 200 -23.75 -10.06 9.26
N ALA A 201 -23.04 -10.34 8.15
CA ALA A 201 -23.61 -10.85 6.90
C ALA A 201 -23.72 -12.41 6.86
N GLY A 202 -23.43 -13.09 7.96
CA GLY A 202 -23.50 -14.54 8.06
C GLY A 202 -22.29 -15.30 7.48
N ILE A 203 -21.18 -14.61 7.19
CA ILE A 203 -19.96 -15.20 6.67
C ILE A 203 -18.98 -15.45 7.83
N PRO A 204 -18.55 -16.70 8.11
CA PRO A 204 -17.77 -17.07 9.30
C PRO A 204 -16.29 -16.66 9.17
N LEU A 205 -16.02 -15.36 9.07
CA LEU A 205 -14.67 -14.82 8.98
C LEU A 205 -14.02 -14.74 10.35
N GLN A 206 -12.83 -15.30 10.50
CA GLN A 206 -12.02 -15.26 11.71
C GLN A 206 -10.65 -14.68 11.43
N VAL A 207 -10.17 -13.83 12.34
CA VAL A 207 -8.83 -13.26 12.25
C VAL A 207 -7.85 -14.16 12.98
N LYS A 208 -6.77 -14.54 12.31
CA LYS A 208 -5.60 -15.16 12.93
C LYS A 208 -4.48 -14.14 13.00
N LEU A 209 -4.11 -13.77 14.23
CA LEU A 209 -2.94 -12.93 14.46
C LEU A 209 -1.67 -13.72 14.18
N GLU A 210 -0.82 -13.17 13.34
CA GLU A 210 0.51 -13.71 13.04
C GLU A 210 1.60 -12.80 13.63
N PRO A 211 2.79 -13.34 13.96
CA PRO A 211 3.91 -12.52 14.39
C PRO A 211 4.44 -11.66 13.22
N ASP A 212 5.00 -10.50 13.55
CA ASP A 212 5.66 -9.64 12.54
C ASP A 212 6.91 -10.31 11.97
N ASP A 213 7.65 -11.01 12.83
CA ASP A 213 8.83 -11.75 12.39
C ASP A 213 8.45 -12.90 11.44
N GLY A 214 9.03 -12.87 10.26
CA GLY A 214 8.74 -13.85 9.22
C GLY A 214 7.41 -13.66 8.48
N TYR A 215 6.61 -12.61 8.75
CA TYR A 215 5.33 -12.40 8.08
C TYR A 215 5.44 -12.38 6.56
N TRP A 216 6.39 -11.63 6.04
CA TRP A 216 6.62 -11.49 4.59
C TRP A 216 7.20 -12.74 3.92
N SER A 217 7.84 -13.63 4.69
CA SER A 217 8.41 -14.89 4.17
C SER A 217 7.48 -16.08 4.32
N ASN A 218 6.63 -16.10 5.36
CA ASN A 218 5.88 -17.28 5.75
C ASN A 218 4.37 -17.13 5.58
N VAL A 219 3.87 -15.89 5.44
CA VAL A 219 2.44 -15.59 5.33
C VAL A 219 2.11 -14.97 3.99
N TRP A 220 2.70 -13.79 3.67
CA TRP A 220 2.43 -13.13 2.41
C TRP A 220 2.88 -14.00 1.23
N ASN A 221 2.03 -14.10 0.20
CA ASN A 221 2.24 -14.90 -1.01
C ASN A 221 2.38 -16.43 -0.78
N VAL A 222 2.19 -16.90 0.46
CA VAL A 222 2.24 -18.32 0.90
C VAL A 222 0.86 -18.79 1.36
N GLU A 223 0.26 -18.06 2.28
CA GLU A 223 -1.03 -18.36 2.85
C GLU A 223 -2.18 -17.81 2.00
N PRO A 224 -3.30 -18.53 1.89
CA PRO A 224 -4.31 -18.22 0.89
C PRO A 224 -5.13 -16.95 1.17
N PHE A 225 -5.11 -16.42 2.41
CA PHE A 225 -5.85 -15.21 2.75
C PHE A 225 -5.13 -14.42 3.84
N CYS A 226 -4.61 -13.26 3.48
CA CYS A 226 -3.88 -12.43 4.43
C CYS A 226 -3.98 -10.93 4.13
N ALA A 227 -3.65 -10.12 5.14
CA ALA A 227 -3.48 -8.68 5.01
C ALA A 227 -2.16 -8.35 4.29
N SER A 228 -2.18 -7.33 3.44
CA SER A 228 -1.00 -6.87 2.71
C SER A 228 -1.13 -5.40 2.33
N TYR A 229 -0.09 -4.85 1.73
CA TYR A 229 -0.10 -3.51 1.15
C TYR A 229 0.66 -3.46 -0.17
N TRP A 230 0.36 -2.46 -0.96
CA TRP A 230 1.12 -2.12 -2.15
C TRP A 230 1.49 -0.65 -2.14
N GLY A 231 2.72 -0.34 -2.49
CA GLY A 231 3.13 1.03 -2.79
C GLY A 231 2.58 1.49 -4.14
N GLY A 232 2.43 2.79 -4.32
CA GLY A 232 2.01 3.39 -5.58
C GLY A 232 2.99 3.11 -6.73
N ARG A 233 2.49 3.25 -7.95
CA ARG A 233 3.30 3.24 -9.17
C ARG A 233 2.98 4.48 -10.01
N PRO A 234 3.91 5.00 -10.81
CA PRO A 234 3.67 6.20 -11.62
C PRO A 234 2.52 6.06 -12.64
N VAL A 235 2.32 4.85 -13.17
CA VAL A 235 1.32 4.55 -14.19
C VAL A 235 0.60 3.23 -13.92
N GLN A 236 -0.60 3.08 -14.46
CA GLN A 236 -1.43 1.88 -14.30
C GLN A 236 -0.74 0.62 -14.81
N ASP A 237 -0.08 0.69 -15.97
CA ASP A 237 0.66 -0.43 -16.56
C ASP A 237 1.65 -1.03 -15.55
N GLN A 238 2.44 -0.19 -14.89
CA GLN A 238 3.43 -0.67 -13.94
C GLN A 238 2.80 -1.36 -12.72
N MET A 239 1.66 -0.85 -12.24
CA MET A 239 0.94 -1.49 -11.13
C MET A 239 0.38 -2.84 -11.55
N TYR A 240 -0.30 -2.90 -12.68
CA TYR A 240 -0.88 -4.13 -13.21
C TYR A 240 0.19 -5.18 -13.56
N SER A 241 1.29 -4.76 -14.19
CA SER A 241 2.39 -5.66 -14.55
C SER A 241 3.11 -6.24 -13.35
N THR A 242 3.22 -5.46 -12.26
CA THR A 242 3.95 -5.89 -11.07
C THR A 242 3.15 -6.90 -10.25
N ALA A 243 1.83 -6.68 -10.10
CA ALA A 243 1.04 -7.39 -9.11
C ALA A 243 -0.03 -8.33 -9.71
N TYR A 244 -0.42 -8.17 -10.99
CA TYR A 244 -1.59 -8.88 -11.53
C TYR A 244 -1.36 -9.56 -12.89
N LEU A 245 -0.26 -9.29 -13.60
CA LEU A 245 0.11 -10.07 -14.78
C LEU A 245 0.28 -11.54 -14.38
N SER A 246 -0.28 -12.47 -15.15
CA SER A 246 -0.29 -13.90 -14.82
C SER A 246 1.08 -14.51 -14.55
N THR A 247 2.15 -13.92 -15.10
CA THR A 247 3.54 -14.34 -14.95
C THR A 247 4.34 -13.52 -13.95
N ALA A 248 3.71 -12.54 -13.27
CA ALA A 248 4.43 -11.70 -12.31
C ALA A 248 4.76 -12.48 -11.03
N ASP A 249 6.01 -12.42 -10.60
CA ASP A 249 6.48 -13.10 -9.37
C ASP A 249 5.74 -12.58 -8.11
N TRP A 250 5.31 -11.33 -8.15
CA TRP A 250 4.59 -10.68 -7.06
C TRP A 250 3.07 -10.70 -7.23
N ASN A 251 2.54 -11.53 -8.12
CA ASN A 251 1.09 -11.77 -8.20
C ASN A 251 0.62 -12.55 -6.97
N ASP A 252 0.39 -11.83 -5.90
CA ASP A 252 0.06 -12.39 -4.59
C ASP A 252 -1.38 -12.92 -4.49
N THR A 253 -2.25 -12.56 -5.42
CA THR A 253 -3.58 -13.14 -5.56
C THR A 253 -3.63 -14.43 -6.38
N LYS A 254 -2.53 -14.79 -7.06
CA LYS A 254 -2.44 -15.91 -8.02
C LYS A 254 -3.42 -15.79 -9.18
N PHE A 255 -3.92 -14.58 -9.43
CA PHE A 255 -4.86 -14.27 -10.49
C PHE A 255 -4.25 -14.55 -11.86
N LYS A 256 -5.00 -15.26 -12.71
CA LYS A 256 -4.60 -15.54 -14.10
C LYS A 256 -5.80 -15.35 -15.00
N ASN A 257 -5.71 -14.37 -15.91
CA ASN A 257 -6.77 -14.10 -16.88
C ASN A 257 -6.13 -13.67 -18.20
N ALA A 258 -6.31 -14.49 -19.24
CA ALA A 258 -5.70 -14.27 -20.53
C ALA A 258 -6.14 -12.94 -21.17
N LYS A 259 -7.40 -12.56 -21.00
CA LYS A 259 -7.91 -11.27 -21.52
C LYS A 259 -7.26 -10.07 -20.82
N PHE A 260 -7.06 -10.17 -19.50
CA PHE A 260 -6.33 -9.14 -18.76
C PHE A 260 -4.90 -8.99 -19.26
N ASP A 261 -4.19 -10.11 -19.45
CA ASP A 261 -2.80 -10.10 -19.94
C ASP A 261 -2.70 -9.52 -21.36
N GLU A 262 -3.63 -9.91 -22.25
CA GLU A 262 -3.71 -9.37 -23.62
C GLU A 262 -3.95 -7.86 -23.63
N LEU A 263 -4.90 -7.36 -22.82
CA LEU A 263 -5.20 -5.95 -22.70
C LEU A 263 -3.99 -5.16 -22.16
N LEU A 264 -3.29 -5.70 -21.17
CA LEU A 264 -2.12 -5.06 -20.58
C LEU A 264 -0.99 -4.88 -21.60
N ILE A 265 -0.72 -5.91 -22.40
CA ILE A 265 0.30 -5.86 -23.46
C ILE A 265 -0.13 -4.90 -24.57
N ALA A 266 -1.40 -4.95 -25.00
CA ALA A 266 -1.93 -4.08 -26.05
C ALA A 266 -1.92 -2.61 -25.63
N ALA A 267 -2.27 -2.29 -24.37
CA ALA A 267 -2.30 -0.92 -23.86
C ALA A 267 -0.94 -0.22 -23.90
N ARG A 268 0.16 -0.97 -23.83
CA ARG A 268 1.53 -0.43 -23.95
C ARG A 268 1.82 0.13 -25.34
N ALA A 269 1.26 -0.50 -26.37
CA ALA A 269 1.47 -0.11 -27.76
C ALA A 269 0.40 0.87 -28.28
N GLU A 270 -0.71 1.05 -27.55
CA GLU A 270 -1.80 1.93 -27.96
C GLU A 270 -1.44 3.39 -27.73
N LEU A 271 -1.44 4.18 -28.80
CA LEU A 271 -1.12 5.61 -28.79
C LEU A 271 -2.35 6.49 -28.59
N ASP A 272 -3.54 6.00 -28.95
CA ASP A 272 -4.80 6.70 -28.69
C ASP A 272 -5.14 6.60 -27.18
N GLU A 273 -5.15 7.75 -26.53
CA GLU A 273 -5.39 7.81 -25.08
C GLU A 273 -6.78 7.33 -24.67
N GLY A 274 -7.80 7.57 -25.51
CA GLY A 274 -9.18 7.14 -25.24
C GLY A 274 -9.30 5.61 -25.30
N LYS A 275 -8.72 4.99 -26.33
CA LYS A 275 -8.67 3.52 -26.44
C LYS A 275 -7.87 2.90 -25.31
N ARG A 276 -6.70 3.46 -24.99
CA ARG A 276 -5.85 2.98 -23.88
C ARG A 276 -6.57 3.10 -22.55
N LYS A 277 -7.27 4.21 -22.28
CA LYS A 277 -8.12 4.36 -21.09
C LYS A 277 -9.20 3.28 -21.04
N GLY A 278 -9.86 2.98 -22.17
CA GLY A 278 -10.84 1.90 -22.26
C GLY A 278 -10.26 0.53 -21.91
N MET A 279 -9.05 0.21 -22.37
CA MET A 279 -8.35 -1.04 -22.02
C MET A 279 -8.06 -1.12 -20.52
N TYR A 280 -7.60 -0.03 -19.90
CA TYR A 280 -7.36 0.02 -18.44
C TYR A 280 -8.67 -0.11 -17.65
N SER A 281 -9.75 0.49 -18.12
CA SER A 281 -11.07 0.37 -17.51
C SER A 281 -11.58 -1.09 -17.56
N GLU A 282 -11.42 -1.78 -18.68
CA GLU A 282 -11.76 -3.20 -18.80
C GLU A 282 -10.92 -4.06 -17.84
N MET A 283 -9.61 -3.83 -17.75
CA MET A 283 -8.75 -4.52 -16.78
C MET A 283 -9.16 -4.27 -15.32
N ALA A 284 -9.53 -3.03 -14.98
CA ALA A 284 -10.03 -2.69 -13.66
C ALA A 284 -11.31 -3.49 -13.32
N ASN A 285 -12.27 -3.57 -14.25
CA ASN A 285 -13.49 -4.33 -14.05
C ASN A 285 -13.22 -5.85 -13.92
N ILE A 286 -12.31 -6.41 -14.71
CA ILE A 286 -11.92 -7.82 -14.61
C ILE A 286 -11.36 -8.11 -13.21
N LEU A 287 -10.42 -7.30 -12.71
CA LEU A 287 -9.88 -7.49 -11.35
C LEU A 287 -10.92 -7.28 -10.27
N ARG A 288 -11.75 -6.24 -10.41
CA ARG A 288 -12.80 -5.91 -9.47
C ARG A 288 -13.78 -7.07 -9.29
N ASP A 289 -14.17 -7.74 -10.37
CA ASP A 289 -15.23 -8.72 -10.37
C ASP A 289 -14.73 -10.17 -10.29
N GLU A 290 -13.54 -10.48 -10.81
CA GLU A 290 -13.01 -11.84 -10.85
C GLU A 290 -11.75 -12.04 -9.99
N GLY A 291 -11.01 -10.97 -9.68
CA GLY A 291 -9.73 -11.06 -8.97
C GLY A 291 -9.86 -11.45 -7.49
N GLY A 292 -8.73 -11.85 -6.92
CA GLY A 292 -8.60 -12.20 -5.50
C GLY A 292 -8.35 -11.01 -4.57
N LEU A 293 -8.43 -9.80 -5.08
CA LEU A 293 -8.14 -8.58 -4.35
C LEU A 293 -9.39 -8.06 -3.63
N ILE A 294 -9.31 -7.89 -2.31
CA ILE A 294 -10.21 -7.03 -1.56
C ILE A 294 -9.41 -5.77 -1.24
N LEU A 295 -9.78 -4.66 -1.85
CA LEU A 295 -9.14 -3.37 -1.64
C LEU A 295 -10.11 -2.40 -0.99
N PRO A 296 -10.09 -2.28 0.36
CA PRO A 296 -11.00 -1.40 1.06
C PRO A 296 -10.59 0.07 1.01
N MET A 297 -9.28 0.38 0.97
CA MET A 297 -8.80 1.74 1.14
C MET A 297 -7.46 1.99 0.45
N PHE A 298 -7.32 3.20 -0.09
CA PHE A 298 -6.05 3.80 -0.46
C PHE A 298 -5.60 4.71 0.67
N ASN A 299 -4.36 4.55 1.11
CA ASN A 299 -3.78 5.41 2.14
C ASN A 299 -3.15 6.65 1.52
N ASP A 300 -3.28 7.78 2.21
CA ASP A 300 -2.44 8.92 1.95
C ASP A 300 -1.05 8.72 2.56
N TRP A 301 -0.05 9.37 2.00
CA TRP A 301 1.27 9.45 2.60
C TRP A 301 1.25 10.54 3.67
N VAL A 302 1.35 10.14 4.92
CA VAL A 302 1.38 11.03 6.07
C VAL A 302 2.73 10.94 6.72
N GLU A 303 3.43 12.06 6.75
CA GLU A 303 4.81 12.16 7.16
C GLU A 303 4.97 13.35 8.10
N ALA A 304 6.02 13.35 8.89
CA ALA A 304 6.31 14.47 9.78
C ALA A 304 7.76 14.89 9.60
N ARG A 305 7.98 16.19 9.65
CA ARG A 305 9.32 16.78 9.66
C ARG A 305 9.42 17.87 10.70
N ARG A 306 10.64 18.16 11.10
CA ARG A 306 10.94 19.36 11.86
C ARG A 306 10.88 20.59 10.95
N GLU A 307 10.53 21.74 11.50
CA GLU A 307 10.37 22.99 10.73
C GLU A 307 11.66 23.43 10.05
N GLU A 308 12.83 23.11 10.61
CA GLU A 308 14.14 23.38 10.00
C GLU A 308 14.42 22.56 8.72
N VAL A 309 13.62 21.57 8.41
CA VAL A 309 13.74 20.83 7.14
C VAL A 309 13.00 21.59 6.05
N ALA A 310 13.74 22.17 5.12
CA ALA A 310 13.21 22.87 3.96
C ALA A 310 13.28 22.03 2.68
N GLY A 311 12.62 22.49 1.61
CA GLY A 311 12.63 21.83 0.28
C GLY A 311 11.65 20.66 0.13
N TRP A 312 10.77 20.42 1.09
CA TRP A 312 9.78 19.36 1.01
C TRP A 312 8.72 19.64 -0.06
N THR A 313 8.41 18.62 -0.86
CA THR A 313 7.33 18.64 -1.86
C THR A 313 6.62 17.30 -1.82
N PRO A 314 5.32 17.24 -1.51
CA PRO A 314 4.57 15.99 -1.46
C PRO A 314 4.61 15.22 -2.79
N ASP A 315 4.78 13.89 -2.73
CA ASP A 315 4.76 13.01 -3.91
C ASP A 315 3.74 11.88 -3.67
N PRO A 316 2.73 11.72 -4.55
CA PRO A 316 1.70 10.69 -4.38
C PRO A 316 2.19 9.26 -4.60
N ASN A 317 3.39 9.07 -5.14
CA ASN A 317 3.91 7.74 -5.48
C ASN A 317 4.54 7.00 -4.31
N GLY A 318 4.99 7.70 -3.28
CA GLY A 318 5.66 7.04 -2.17
C GLY A 318 6.12 7.99 -1.06
N GLU A 319 6.52 7.38 0.02
CA GLU A 319 7.01 8.02 1.24
C GLU A 319 8.26 8.87 0.98
N LEU A 320 8.47 9.88 1.85
CA LEU A 320 9.66 10.73 1.85
C LEU A 320 9.93 11.30 0.44
N MET A 321 8.91 11.92 -0.15
CA MET A 321 8.97 12.46 -1.52
C MET A 321 9.33 11.37 -2.56
N ASN A 322 8.72 10.19 -2.43
CA ASN A 322 9.05 9.00 -3.23
C ASN A 322 10.55 8.63 -3.11
N GLY A 323 11.06 8.62 -1.88
CA GLY A 323 12.45 8.31 -1.55
C GLY A 323 13.46 9.42 -1.88
N LYS A 324 13.00 10.62 -2.28
CA LYS A 324 13.89 11.72 -2.71
C LYS A 324 14.14 12.76 -1.61
N ALA A 325 13.48 12.69 -0.46
CA ALA A 325 13.63 13.69 0.60
C ALA A 325 15.08 13.89 1.02
N LEU A 326 15.84 12.81 1.20
CA LEU A 326 17.25 12.87 1.58
C LEU A 326 18.15 13.58 0.54
N ILE A 327 17.72 13.64 -0.71
CA ILE A 327 18.46 14.29 -1.80
C ILE A 327 18.03 15.75 -1.95
N LYS A 328 16.73 16.02 -1.79
CA LYS A 328 16.12 17.31 -2.15
C LYS A 328 15.94 18.26 -0.97
N CYS A 329 15.83 17.75 0.25
CA CYS A 329 15.68 18.57 1.45
C CYS A 329 17.02 19.05 2.00
N TRP A 330 16.97 20.15 2.77
CA TRP A 330 18.11 20.72 3.50
C TRP A 330 17.66 21.26 4.85
N LEU A 331 18.60 21.51 5.75
CA LEU A 331 18.35 22.19 7.01
C LEU A 331 18.54 23.71 6.81
N ALA A 332 17.48 24.50 7.14
CA ALA A 332 17.44 25.95 6.98
C ALA A 332 17.84 26.67 8.27
#